data_bb65eabe263d51e4471a908b54a01e09
#
_entry.id   bb65eabe263d51e4471a908b54a01e09
#
_cell.length_a   1.000
_cell.length_b   1.000
_cell.length_c   1.000
_cell.angle_alpha   90.00
_cell.angle_beta   90.00
_cell.angle_gamma   90.00
#
_symmetry.space_group_name_H-M   'P 1'
#
loop_
_entity.id
_entity.type
_entity.pdbx_description
1 polymer ?
#
loop_
_entity_poly.entity_id
_entity_poly.type
_entity_poly.pdbx_seq_one_letter_code
_entity_poly.pdbx_strand_id
1 'polypeptide(L)'
;MRHPDALTGDPEHVDTVVGALLDAALEPIVDLVITADHQGYEARAVDGRVRFTRTDQGAGWAFTETEVEGRNPLGDQATDRFVGLGEEVANPHPHRTVNAYPHAYEMVAQIFDHPAAPDVITLHTPSHNWEDHDGERGEHGSMSAVQARAP
;
A
#
# COMPACT_ATOMS: atom_id res chain seq x y z
N MET A 1 15.60 -14.52 6.98
CA MET A 1 14.76 -13.45 7.54
C MET A 1 15.57 -12.18 7.48
N ARG A 2 15.27 -11.28 6.55
CA ARG A 2 15.92 -9.97 6.54
C ARG A 2 15.27 -9.17 7.66
N HIS A 3 16.05 -8.78 8.64
CA HIS A 3 15.63 -7.72 9.54
C HIS A 3 15.34 -6.46 8.68
N PRO A 4 14.36 -5.65 9.02
CA PRO A 4 14.12 -4.36 8.38
C PRO A 4 15.30 -3.36 8.49
N ASP A 5 16.44 -3.77 8.99
CA ASP A 5 17.67 -2.98 9.13
C ASP A 5 18.34 -2.59 7.80
N ALA A 6 17.75 -2.93 6.68
CA ALA A 6 18.37 -2.69 5.39
C ALA A 6 17.49 -1.83 4.47
N LEU A 7 17.07 -0.68 4.96
CA LEU A 7 16.92 0.46 4.07
C LEU A 7 18.32 0.77 3.55
N THR A 8 18.59 0.45 2.30
CA THR A 8 19.84 0.84 1.62
C THR A 8 19.79 2.31 1.21
N GLY A 9 18.62 2.94 1.31
CA GLY A 9 18.40 4.35 1.04
C GLY A 9 18.66 5.22 2.26
N ASP A 10 19.20 6.42 2.03
CA ASP A 10 19.26 7.47 3.04
C ASP A 10 17.81 7.80 3.47
N PRO A 11 17.47 7.74 4.78
CA PRO A 11 16.12 8.05 5.27
C PRO A 11 15.59 9.41 4.82
N GLU A 12 16.46 10.41 4.71
CA GLU A 12 16.08 11.75 4.23
C GLU A 12 15.65 11.72 2.75
N HIS A 13 16.29 10.88 1.93
CA HIS A 13 15.88 10.67 0.54
C HIS A 13 14.54 9.94 0.45
N VAL A 14 14.31 8.92 1.29
CA VAL A 14 13.04 8.19 1.34
C VAL A 14 11.90 9.13 1.68
N ASP A 15 12.04 9.95 2.72
CA ASP A 15 11.02 10.93 3.10
C ASP A 15 10.74 11.97 2.01
N THR A 16 11.77 12.40 1.30
CA THR A 16 11.63 13.31 0.15
C THR A 16 10.82 12.68 -0.97
N VAL A 17 11.11 11.42 -1.32
CA VAL A 17 10.38 10.66 -2.35
C VAL A 17 8.94 10.44 -1.92
N VAL A 18 8.72 10.01 -0.69
CA VAL A 18 7.37 9.80 -0.15
C VAL A 18 6.56 11.10 -0.18
N GLY A 19 7.16 12.21 0.23
CA GLY A 19 6.51 13.53 0.18
C GLY A 19 6.13 13.95 -1.23
N ALA A 20 6.99 13.70 -2.22
CA ALA A 20 6.70 14.00 -3.63
C ALA A 20 5.59 13.12 -4.19
N LEU A 21 5.55 11.82 -3.84
CA LEU A 21 4.52 10.88 -4.28
C LEU A 21 3.14 11.19 -3.67
N LEU A 22 3.12 11.77 -2.47
CA LEU A 22 1.89 12.17 -1.77
C LEU A 22 1.48 13.62 -2.04
N ASP A 23 2.10 14.28 -3.04
CA ASP A 23 1.63 15.59 -3.48
C ASP A 23 0.17 15.51 -3.96
N ALA A 24 -0.63 16.52 -3.57
CA ALA A 24 -2.04 16.57 -3.92
C ALA A 24 -2.32 16.50 -5.43
N ALA A 25 -1.37 16.91 -6.26
CA ALA A 25 -1.49 16.79 -7.72
C ALA A 25 -1.44 15.33 -8.21
N LEU A 26 -0.83 14.43 -7.43
CA LEU A 26 -0.73 13.00 -7.74
C LEU A 26 -1.82 12.15 -7.05
N GLU A 27 -2.65 12.76 -6.21
CA GLU A 27 -3.72 12.06 -5.49
C GLU A 27 -4.64 11.21 -6.37
N PRO A 28 -5.00 11.62 -7.60
CA PRO A 28 -5.81 10.79 -8.50
C PRO A 28 -5.06 9.56 -9.03
N ILE A 29 -3.75 9.52 -8.89
CA ILE A 29 -2.86 8.49 -9.45
C ILE A 29 -2.34 7.58 -8.34
N VAL A 30 -1.78 8.19 -7.28
CA VAL A 30 -1.15 7.48 -6.17
C VAL A 30 -2.18 7.24 -5.08
N ASP A 31 -2.44 5.98 -4.77
CA ASP A 31 -3.34 5.57 -3.71
C ASP A 31 -2.61 5.44 -2.37
N LEU A 32 -1.55 4.65 -2.36
CA LEU A 32 -0.73 4.42 -1.17
C LEU A 32 0.76 4.49 -1.49
N VAL A 33 1.52 4.95 -0.51
CA VAL A 33 2.99 4.80 -0.46
C VAL A 33 3.33 3.99 0.78
N ILE A 34 4.10 2.93 0.59
CA ILE A 34 4.42 1.97 1.63
C ILE A 34 5.93 1.91 1.79
N THR A 35 6.39 1.95 3.03
CA THR A 35 7.79 1.86 3.43
C THR A 35 7.96 0.91 4.61
N ALA A 36 9.18 0.47 4.86
CA ALA A 36 9.52 -0.27 6.07
C ALA A 36 10.88 0.20 6.59
N ASP A 37 11.01 0.23 7.91
CA ASP A 37 12.25 0.53 8.61
C ASP A 37 12.47 -0.41 9.81
N HIS A 38 13.48 -0.14 10.63
CA HIS A 38 13.77 -0.92 11.84
C HIS A 38 12.66 -0.86 12.90
N GLN A 39 11.73 0.10 12.79
CA GLN A 39 10.60 0.26 13.73
C GLN A 39 9.33 -0.43 13.23
N GLY A 40 9.31 -0.92 11.98
CA GLY A 40 8.18 -1.64 11.40
C GLY A 40 7.83 -1.17 10.00
N TYR A 41 6.55 -1.20 9.70
CA TYR A 41 5.98 -0.88 8.40
C TYR A 41 5.16 0.39 8.49
N GLU A 42 5.11 1.14 7.40
CA GLU A 42 4.28 2.32 7.31
C GLU A 42 3.53 2.33 5.97
N ALA A 43 2.24 2.64 6.02
CA ALA A 43 1.44 2.96 4.84
C ALA A 43 0.89 4.39 4.97
N ARG A 44 1.12 5.20 3.93
CA ARG A 44 0.69 6.60 3.85
C ARG A 44 -0.23 6.79 2.65
N ALA A 45 -1.29 7.57 2.84
CA ALA A 45 -2.12 8.18 1.82
C ALA A 45 -2.13 9.70 2.03
N VAL A 46 -2.73 10.44 1.10
CA VAL A 46 -2.81 11.92 1.21
C VAL A 46 -3.56 12.37 2.47
N ASP A 47 -4.53 11.58 2.94
CA ASP A 47 -5.40 11.93 4.07
C ASP A 47 -5.04 11.22 5.39
N GLY A 48 -3.93 10.46 5.43
CA GLY A 48 -3.47 9.88 6.67
C GLY A 48 -2.44 8.78 6.51
N ARG A 49 -1.97 8.27 7.64
CA ARG A 49 -0.97 7.20 7.70
C ARG A 49 -1.22 6.24 8.85
N VAL A 50 -0.67 5.05 8.72
CA VAL A 50 -0.59 4.07 9.79
C VAL A 50 0.80 3.46 9.85
N ARG A 51 1.35 3.36 11.05
CA ARG A 51 2.52 2.52 11.35
C ARG A 51 2.09 1.29 12.12
N PHE A 52 2.71 0.17 11.79
CA PHE A 52 2.42 -1.10 12.47
C PHE A 52 3.63 -2.01 12.53
N THR A 53 3.60 -2.92 13.48
CA THR A 53 4.64 -3.94 13.67
C THR A 53 4.06 -5.33 13.52
N ARG A 54 4.93 -6.28 13.22
CA ARG A 54 4.60 -7.71 13.16
C ARG A 54 5.29 -8.45 14.28
N THR A 55 4.55 -9.32 14.95
CA THR A 55 5.04 -10.22 16.00
C THR A 55 4.77 -11.66 15.61
N ASP A 56 5.78 -12.52 15.70
CA ASP A 56 5.63 -13.96 15.53
C ASP A 56 4.89 -14.55 16.74
N GLN A 57 3.85 -15.32 16.46
CA GLN A 57 3.07 -16.04 17.48
C GLN A 57 3.20 -17.57 17.35
N GLY A 58 4.22 -18.04 16.64
CA GLY A 58 4.51 -19.46 16.45
C GLY A 58 3.67 -20.12 15.36
N ALA A 59 2.35 -20.02 15.40
CA ALA A 59 1.46 -20.56 14.38
C ALA A 59 1.03 -19.52 13.32
N GLY A 60 1.50 -18.28 13.44
CA GLY A 60 1.14 -17.18 12.55
C GLY A 60 1.71 -15.85 13.02
N TRP A 61 1.17 -14.78 12.48
CA TRP A 61 1.61 -13.42 12.76
C TRP A 61 0.51 -12.63 13.44
N ALA A 62 0.89 -11.77 14.39
CA ALA A 62 0.04 -10.71 14.89
C ALA A 62 0.57 -9.36 14.42
N PHE A 63 -0.34 -8.45 14.11
CA PHE A 63 -0.02 -7.09 13.71
C PHE A 63 -0.58 -6.12 14.75
N THR A 64 0.22 -5.12 15.06
CA THR A 64 -0.15 -4.10 16.06
C THR A 64 0.09 -2.72 15.45
N GLU A 65 -0.96 -1.91 15.36
CA GLU A 65 -0.84 -0.51 15.01
C GLU A 65 -0.11 0.22 16.15
N THR A 66 0.96 0.93 15.80
CA THR A 66 1.77 1.70 16.76
C THR A 66 1.50 3.19 16.68
N GLU A 67 1.07 3.67 15.52
CA GLU A 67 0.76 5.07 15.29
C GLU A 67 -0.26 5.20 14.17
N VAL A 68 -1.24 6.08 14.34
CA VAL A 68 -2.22 6.46 13.31
C VAL A 68 -2.34 7.98 13.31
N GLU A 69 -2.13 8.60 12.15
CA GLU A 69 -2.38 10.00 11.93
C GLU A 69 -3.41 10.17 10.81
N GLY A 70 -4.41 11.03 11.02
CA GLY A 70 -5.51 11.17 10.09
C GLY A 70 -6.32 9.89 9.95
N ARG A 71 -6.70 9.55 8.72
CA ARG A 71 -7.36 8.28 8.42
C ARG A 71 -6.34 7.14 8.32
N ASN A 72 -6.62 6.01 8.95
CA ASN A 72 -5.84 4.79 8.69
C ASN A 72 -6.15 4.30 7.26
N PRO A 73 -5.21 4.39 6.31
CA PRO A 73 -5.47 4.00 4.93
C PRO A 73 -5.68 2.48 4.76
N LEU A 74 -5.20 1.66 5.68
CA LEU A 74 -5.36 0.20 5.68
C LEU A 74 -6.47 -0.28 6.63
N GLY A 75 -7.25 0.63 7.22
CA GLY A 75 -8.26 0.28 8.25
C GLY A 75 -9.41 -0.57 7.72
N ASP A 76 -9.70 -0.50 6.43
CA ASP A 76 -10.72 -1.34 5.79
C ASP A 76 -10.08 -2.58 5.17
N GLN A 77 -10.14 -3.68 5.88
CA GLN A 77 -9.60 -4.97 5.48
C GLN A 77 -10.71 -5.99 5.16
N ALA A 78 -11.89 -5.53 4.78
CA ALA A 78 -13.01 -6.42 4.44
C ALA A 78 -12.65 -7.36 3.29
N THR A 79 -12.93 -8.65 3.47
CA THR A 79 -12.69 -9.71 2.47
C THR A 79 -13.91 -10.02 1.62
N ASP A 80 -15.07 -9.60 2.07
CA ASP A 80 -16.39 -9.89 1.47
C ASP A 80 -17.03 -8.67 0.82
N ARG A 81 -16.48 -7.48 1.05
CA ARG A 81 -16.97 -6.23 0.50
C ARG A 81 -16.07 -5.75 -0.64
N PHE A 82 -16.67 -5.47 -1.77
CA PHE A 82 -16.03 -4.77 -2.89
C PHE A 82 -17.12 -4.15 -3.78
N VAL A 83 -16.75 -3.16 -4.53
CA VAL A 83 -17.56 -2.62 -5.63
C VAL A 83 -17.07 -3.19 -6.97
N GLY A 84 -17.91 -3.12 -8.00
CA GLY A 84 -17.48 -3.52 -9.34
C GLY A 84 -16.39 -2.57 -9.87
N LEU A 85 -15.48 -3.10 -10.69
CA LEU A 85 -14.39 -2.32 -11.27
C LEU A 85 -14.88 -1.03 -11.96
N GLY A 86 -15.99 -1.09 -12.68
CA GLY A 86 -16.55 0.09 -13.36
C GLY A 86 -17.00 1.20 -12.39
N GLU A 87 -17.50 0.83 -11.23
CA GLU A 87 -17.87 1.80 -10.18
C GLU A 87 -16.63 2.39 -9.50
N GLU A 88 -15.64 1.57 -9.23
CA GLU A 88 -14.38 1.98 -8.61
C GLU A 88 -13.59 2.93 -9.53
N VAL A 89 -13.51 2.62 -10.82
CA VAL A 89 -12.85 3.46 -11.83
C VAL A 89 -13.60 4.79 -12.05
N ALA A 90 -14.92 4.82 -11.91
CA ALA A 90 -15.70 6.04 -12.03
C ALA A 90 -15.55 6.99 -10.83
N ASN A 91 -15.02 6.52 -9.71
CA ASN A 91 -14.82 7.33 -8.51
C ASN A 91 -13.50 8.10 -8.61
N PRO A 92 -13.49 9.43 -8.52
CA PRO A 92 -12.26 10.22 -8.60
C PRO A 92 -11.29 9.96 -7.42
N HIS A 93 -11.80 9.44 -6.30
CA HIS A 93 -11.03 9.12 -5.10
C HIS A 93 -11.43 7.75 -4.54
N PRO A 94 -11.21 6.66 -5.28
CA PRO A 94 -11.69 5.33 -4.89
C PRO A 94 -11.10 4.86 -3.57
N HIS A 95 -9.84 5.18 -3.29
CA HIS A 95 -9.15 4.84 -2.05
C HIS A 95 -9.81 5.39 -0.77
N ARG A 96 -10.62 6.44 -0.90
CA ARG A 96 -11.29 7.05 0.25
C ARG A 96 -12.63 6.44 0.59
N THR A 97 -13.29 5.86 -0.39
CA THR A 97 -14.72 5.52 -0.26
C THR A 97 -15.04 4.06 -0.50
N VAL A 98 -14.29 3.40 -1.38
CA VAL A 98 -14.66 2.06 -1.86
C VAL A 98 -13.53 1.03 -1.75
N ASN A 99 -12.28 1.46 -1.54
CA ASN A 99 -11.17 0.53 -1.42
C ASN A 99 -11.16 -0.17 -0.06
N ALA A 100 -11.24 -1.49 -0.11
CA ALA A 100 -10.81 -2.37 0.95
C ALA A 100 -9.50 -3.05 0.54
N TYR A 101 -8.63 -3.26 1.51
CA TYR A 101 -7.35 -3.94 1.33
C TYR A 101 -7.34 -5.23 2.15
N PRO A 102 -7.90 -6.33 1.64
CA PRO A 102 -7.96 -7.59 2.36
C PRO A 102 -6.56 -8.05 2.78
N HIS A 103 -6.40 -8.39 4.06
CA HIS A 103 -5.11 -8.84 4.62
C HIS A 103 -3.95 -7.85 4.42
N ALA A 104 -4.23 -6.55 4.41
CA ALA A 104 -3.26 -5.52 4.06
C ALA A 104 -1.96 -5.58 4.87
N TYR A 105 -2.06 -5.72 6.20
CA TYR A 105 -0.87 -5.78 7.06
C TYR A 105 0.02 -6.99 6.74
N GLU A 106 -0.61 -8.14 6.47
CA GLU A 106 0.12 -9.35 6.10
C GLU A 106 0.80 -9.21 4.75
N MET A 107 0.08 -8.70 3.74
CA MET A 107 0.61 -8.47 2.39
C MET A 107 1.79 -7.51 2.41
N VAL A 108 1.68 -6.38 3.10
CA VAL A 108 2.77 -5.42 3.26
C VAL A 108 3.98 -6.08 3.90
N ALA A 109 3.79 -6.77 5.01
CA ALA A 109 4.90 -7.41 5.70
C ALA A 109 5.60 -8.49 4.84
N GLN A 110 4.83 -9.29 4.08
CA GLN A 110 5.37 -10.31 3.19
C GLN A 110 6.22 -9.72 2.06
N ILE A 111 5.83 -8.57 1.50
CA ILE A 111 6.62 -7.91 0.46
C ILE A 111 8.02 -7.56 0.99
N PHE A 112 8.09 -7.00 2.19
CA PHE A 112 9.36 -6.61 2.81
C PHE A 112 10.17 -7.79 3.40
N ASP A 113 9.61 -8.99 3.47
CA ASP A 113 10.37 -10.21 3.79
C ASP A 113 11.32 -10.62 2.64
N HIS A 114 11.07 -10.14 1.42
CA HIS A 114 11.90 -10.48 0.28
C HIS A 114 13.26 -9.74 0.36
N PRO A 115 14.40 -10.43 0.13
CA PRO A 115 15.72 -9.80 0.24
C PRO A 115 15.99 -8.69 -0.79
N ALA A 116 15.21 -8.62 -1.85
CA ALA A 116 15.24 -7.56 -2.86
C ALA A 116 14.02 -6.63 -2.79
N ALA A 117 13.38 -6.53 -1.62
CA ALA A 117 12.30 -5.56 -1.43
C ALA A 117 12.83 -4.14 -1.69
N PRO A 118 12.06 -3.30 -2.39
CA PRO A 118 12.42 -1.89 -2.58
C PRO A 118 12.29 -1.10 -1.27
N ASP A 119 12.89 0.08 -1.23
CA ASP A 119 12.76 0.98 -0.07
C ASP A 119 11.38 1.65 -0.03
N VAL A 120 10.77 1.87 -1.20
CA VAL A 120 9.47 2.51 -1.36
C VAL A 120 8.62 1.69 -2.34
N ILE A 121 7.38 1.44 -1.97
CA ILE A 121 6.37 0.80 -2.81
C ILE A 121 5.23 1.79 -3.01
N THR A 122 4.83 1.98 -4.26
CA THR A 122 3.69 2.83 -4.61
C THR A 122 2.57 1.96 -5.16
N LEU A 123 1.38 2.10 -4.58
CA LEU A 123 0.15 1.58 -5.17
C LEU A 123 -0.57 2.73 -5.88
N HIS A 124 -0.93 2.50 -7.13
CA HIS A 124 -1.76 3.44 -7.86
C HIS A 124 -3.26 3.18 -7.62
N THR A 125 -4.07 4.19 -7.87
CA THR A 125 -5.52 4.05 -7.80
C THR A 125 -6.00 3.07 -8.87
N PRO A 126 -7.12 2.36 -8.66
CA PRO A 126 -7.65 1.39 -9.62
C PRO A 126 -7.98 1.97 -11.00
N SER A 127 -8.23 3.27 -11.07
CA SER A 127 -8.48 3.99 -12.32
C SER A 127 -7.22 4.32 -13.12
N HIS A 128 -6.05 4.05 -12.56
CA HIS A 128 -4.77 4.42 -13.14
C HIS A 128 -3.94 3.19 -13.42
N ASN A 129 -3.43 3.14 -14.64
CA ASN A 129 -2.45 2.16 -15.05
C ASN A 129 -1.21 2.91 -15.57
N TRP A 130 -0.02 2.52 -15.14
CA TRP A 130 1.22 3.01 -15.71
C TRP A 130 1.35 2.38 -17.11
N GLU A 131 0.74 3.03 -18.10
CA GLU A 131 0.89 2.55 -19.46
C GLU A 131 2.35 2.56 -19.86
N ASP A 132 2.82 1.40 -20.22
CA ASP A 132 3.90 1.31 -21.13
C ASP A 132 3.40 1.67 -22.55
N HIS A 133 4.28 2.25 -23.36
CA HIS A 133 3.96 2.84 -24.65
C HIS A 133 3.44 1.85 -25.72
N ASP A 134 3.46 0.57 -25.45
CA ASP A 134 3.08 -0.50 -26.39
C ASP A 134 1.66 -1.05 -26.16
N GLY A 135 0.94 -0.52 -25.16
CA GLY A 135 -0.47 -0.86 -24.94
C GLY A 135 -0.69 -2.27 -24.42
N GLU A 136 0.26 -2.85 -23.72
CA GLU A 136 0.09 -4.12 -23.03
C GLU A 136 -1.01 -3.99 -21.97
N ARG A 137 -2.01 -4.87 -22.07
CA ARG A 137 -3.20 -4.86 -21.23
C ARG A 137 -3.12 -5.99 -20.20
N GLY A 138 -2.16 -5.98 -19.34
CA GLY A 138 -2.08 -7.02 -18.34
C GLY A 138 -0.96 -6.70 -17.36
N GLU A 139 -1.30 -6.02 -16.29
CA GLU A 139 -0.39 -5.77 -15.20
C GLU A 139 -0.74 -6.57 -13.96
N HIS A 140 0.16 -6.57 -13.01
CA HIS A 140 -0.05 -7.21 -11.73
C HIS A 140 -1.20 -6.55 -10.98
N GLY A 141 -2.00 -7.36 -10.31
CA GLY A 141 -3.04 -6.87 -9.42
C GLY A 141 -2.46 -6.02 -8.27
N SER A 142 -3.27 -5.11 -7.77
CA SER A 142 -2.97 -4.32 -6.58
C SER A 142 -3.53 -5.01 -5.32
N MET A 143 -3.26 -4.43 -4.15
CA MET A 143 -3.79 -4.89 -2.87
C MET A 143 -5.30 -4.62 -2.71
N SER A 144 -5.91 -3.78 -3.54
CA SER A 144 -7.34 -3.46 -3.42
C SER A 144 -8.22 -4.71 -3.62
N ALA A 145 -9.36 -4.75 -2.94
CA ALA A 145 -10.26 -5.91 -2.96
C ALA A 145 -10.73 -6.27 -4.37
N VAL A 146 -10.95 -5.30 -5.25
CA VAL A 146 -11.39 -5.54 -6.63
C VAL A 146 -10.28 -6.16 -7.46
N GLN A 147 -9.05 -5.70 -7.33
CA GLN A 147 -7.91 -6.22 -8.09
C GLN A 147 -7.35 -7.52 -7.52
N ALA A 148 -7.39 -7.69 -6.20
CA ALA A 148 -6.99 -8.93 -5.56
C ALA A 148 -7.90 -10.12 -5.90
N ARG A 149 -9.09 -9.87 -6.41
CA ARG A 149 -10.06 -10.89 -6.86
C ARG A 149 -10.10 -11.09 -8.36
N ALA A 150 -9.22 -10.47 -9.11
CA ALA A 150 -9.10 -10.72 -10.55
C ALA A 150 -8.81 -12.21 -10.80
N PRO A 151 -9.51 -12.86 -11.74
CA PRO A 151 -9.37 -14.30 -12.01
C PRO A 151 -8.01 -14.64 -12.62
#